data_87c7eed4e1ee0cf470d31e3043ce8b2f
#
_entry.id   87c7eed4e1ee0cf470d31e3043ce8b2f
#
_cell.length_a   1.000
_cell.length_b   1.000
_cell.length_c   1.000
_cell.angle_alpha   90.00
_cell.angle_beta   90.00
_cell.angle_gamma   90.00
#
_symmetry.space_group_name_H-M   'P 1'
#
loop_
_entity.id
_entity.type
_entity.pdbx_description
1 polymer ?
#
loop_
_entity_poly.entity_id
_entity_poly.type
_entity_poly.pdbx_seq_one_letter_code
_entity_poly.pdbx_strand_id
1 'polypeptide(L)'
;MPSRRVMSVCICALLLPVTAITVPTAANAQSRGTVQDTRPLHTFVDNTPFDLSDATWFAYDTRDSFGRDISATATLFRATRPWDNTSERPVVIITPFTQGGDDPCAFSHTITQGTHIDPTNPGESAVAAQYYAIHSMLEQGWDVVVPDHPGLGTPDQHSYMDNVASGQALLDAATAGLSLLDRPHAPIALTGHSQGAGASAWAAENAPHYAPKLNIKAAALSAPPYNLPHLAQDVDGKQEVGMLFMAVNTLSRQYPAVQAEIDRVFTPEGKALLAKADTMCVPAMFAVIGKHNTRDLTTTGESVFDLVNRLPDVQKEIQRQRIGLRAPQVPVLMIYHQSDPLVSWEDSRALGENWQREGGTVRFVDYPRNPVADTLKSAHSETALTPVPDIVAFFKQEFH
;
A
#
# COMPACT_ATOMS: atom_id res chain seq x y z
N MET A 1 93.54 9.66 -16.55
CA MET A 1 92.55 8.59 -16.40
C MET A 1 91.85 8.85 -15.10
N PRO A 2 90.56 9.34 -15.12
CA PRO A 2 89.81 9.62 -13.90
C PRO A 2 88.90 8.42 -13.53
N SER A 3 88.91 8.11 -12.26
CA SER A 3 88.15 7.07 -11.58
C SER A 3 86.67 7.39 -11.52
N ARG A 4 85.82 6.43 -11.94
CA ARG A 4 84.36 6.49 -11.78
C ARG A 4 83.98 6.11 -10.34
N ARG A 5 83.38 7.06 -9.62
CA ARG A 5 82.68 6.76 -8.36
C ARG A 5 81.27 6.20 -8.68
N VAL A 6 81.02 5.05 -8.17
CA VAL A 6 79.69 4.41 -8.15
C VAL A 6 78.93 4.95 -6.96
N MET A 7 77.81 5.60 -7.19
CA MET A 7 76.92 6.10 -6.16
C MET A 7 75.82 5.04 -5.90
N SER A 8 75.91 4.37 -4.74
CA SER A 8 74.85 3.47 -4.26
C SER A 8 73.64 4.29 -3.78
N VAL A 9 72.53 4.11 -4.43
CA VAL A 9 71.24 4.65 -3.98
C VAL A 9 70.56 3.62 -3.08
N CYS A 10 70.47 3.90 -1.78
CA CYS A 10 69.65 3.15 -0.84
C CYS A 10 68.16 3.52 -1.04
N ILE A 11 67.38 2.58 -1.55
CA ILE A 11 65.93 2.71 -1.60
C ILE A 11 65.39 2.21 -0.24
N CYS A 12 64.97 3.17 0.62
CA CYS A 12 64.20 2.88 1.82
C CYS A 12 62.73 2.60 1.38
N ALA A 13 62.31 1.34 1.39
CA ALA A 13 60.91 0.98 1.23
C ALA A 13 60.14 1.32 2.51
N LEU A 14 59.34 2.38 2.47
CA LEU A 14 58.34 2.70 3.50
C LEU A 14 57.18 1.67 3.41
N LEU A 15 57.18 0.70 4.33
CA LEU A 15 56.02 -0.15 4.58
C LEU A 15 54.98 0.65 5.35
N LEU A 16 53.96 1.16 4.64
CA LEU A 16 52.77 1.68 5.26
C LEU A 16 51.93 0.53 5.81
N PRO A 17 51.44 0.62 7.06
CA PRO A 17 50.54 -0.43 7.57
C PRO A 17 49.23 -0.39 6.77
N VAL A 18 48.89 -1.53 6.14
CA VAL A 18 47.57 -1.78 5.58
C VAL A 18 46.62 -1.90 6.76
N THR A 19 45.93 -0.81 7.10
CA THR A 19 44.77 -0.89 7.98
C THR A 19 43.70 -1.71 7.27
N ALA A 20 43.50 -2.94 7.76
CA ALA A 20 42.38 -3.77 7.35
C ALA A 20 41.09 -2.96 7.60
N ILE A 21 40.42 -2.49 6.51
CA ILE A 21 39.07 -2.02 6.56
C ILE A 21 38.23 -3.22 6.95
N THR A 22 37.86 -3.33 8.23
CA THR A 22 36.84 -4.25 8.67
C THR A 22 35.55 -3.78 7.98
N VAL A 23 35.18 -4.46 6.89
CA VAL A 23 33.82 -4.40 6.35
C VAL A 23 32.92 -4.78 7.52
N PRO A 24 31.98 -3.93 7.94
CA PRO A 24 31.03 -4.35 8.96
C PRO A 24 30.36 -5.61 8.44
N THR A 25 30.59 -6.71 9.13
CA THR A 25 29.81 -7.95 8.98
C THR A 25 28.37 -7.51 9.05
N ALA A 26 27.56 -7.90 8.06
CA ALA A 26 26.13 -7.64 7.99
C ALA A 26 25.54 -7.86 9.39
N ALA A 27 25.33 -6.78 10.12
CA ALA A 27 24.54 -6.79 11.34
C ALA A 27 23.21 -7.36 10.92
N ASN A 28 22.77 -8.43 11.57
CA ASN A 28 21.55 -9.18 11.39
C ASN A 28 20.51 -8.37 10.58
N ALA A 29 20.49 -8.57 9.25
CA ALA A 29 19.36 -8.14 8.47
C ALA A 29 18.19 -8.94 9.04
N GLN A 30 17.36 -8.30 9.84
CA GLN A 30 16.10 -8.86 10.33
C GLN A 30 15.43 -9.48 9.11
N SER A 31 15.11 -10.77 9.16
CA SER A 31 14.58 -11.43 7.99
C SER A 31 13.15 -10.91 7.78
N ARG A 32 12.93 -10.22 6.68
CA ARG A 32 11.62 -9.68 6.29
C ARG A 32 10.54 -10.75 6.40
N GLY A 33 9.35 -10.36 6.88
CA GLY A 33 8.27 -11.29 7.17
C GLY A 33 8.46 -12.13 8.43
N THR A 34 9.44 -11.77 9.30
CA THR A 34 9.55 -12.40 10.61
C THR A 34 8.45 -11.88 11.53
N VAL A 35 7.69 -12.81 12.10
CA VAL A 35 6.67 -12.48 13.09
C VAL A 35 7.32 -12.07 14.40
N GLN A 36 6.95 -10.91 14.93
CA GLN A 36 7.47 -10.33 16.16
C GLN A 36 6.54 -10.57 17.35
N ASP A 37 5.23 -10.47 17.13
CA ASP A 37 4.20 -10.64 18.15
C ASP A 37 2.92 -11.18 17.53
N THR A 38 2.11 -11.88 18.34
CA THR A 38 0.80 -12.41 17.93
C THR A 38 -0.20 -12.33 19.07
N ARG A 39 -1.47 -12.06 18.74
CA ARG A 39 -2.56 -12.12 19.70
C ARG A 39 -3.87 -12.49 19.02
N PRO A 40 -4.81 -13.18 19.71
CA PRO A 40 -6.17 -13.35 19.22
C PRO A 40 -6.81 -12.00 18.95
N LEU A 41 -7.63 -11.92 17.91
CA LEU A 41 -8.39 -10.73 17.56
C LEU A 41 -9.88 -11.06 17.55
N HIS A 42 -10.68 -10.24 18.23
CA HIS A 42 -12.14 -10.30 18.19
C HIS A 42 -12.66 -9.24 17.21
N THR A 43 -13.53 -9.64 16.31
CA THR A 43 -14.09 -8.77 15.29
C THR A 43 -15.48 -8.28 15.67
N PHE A 44 -15.94 -7.19 15.05
CA PHE A 44 -17.30 -6.67 15.29
C PHE A 44 -18.42 -7.61 14.81
N VAL A 45 -18.10 -8.63 14.00
CA VAL A 45 -19.05 -9.63 13.50
C VAL A 45 -18.99 -10.96 14.23
N ASP A 46 -18.20 -11.06 15.30
CA ASP A 46 -18.12 -12.28 16.11
C ASP A 46 -19.52 -12.69 16.60
N ASN A 47 -19.79 -13.99 16.58
CA ASN A 47 -21.10 -14.59 16.94
C ASN A 47 -22.27 -14.15 16.04
N THR A 48 -22.03 -13.64 14.85
CA THR A 48 -23.04 -13.38 13.82
C THR A 48 -22.96 -14.42 12.69
N PRO A 49 -23.93 -14.47 11.76
CA PRO A 49 -23.81 -15.31 10.55
C PRO A 49 -22.61 -14.97 9.65
N PHE A 50 -21.99 -13.80 9.87
CA PHE A 50 -20.79 -13.32 9.14
C PHE A 50 -19.54 -13.43 9.99
N ASP A 51 -19.54 -14.30 10.98
CA ASP A 51 -18.46 -14.49 11.93
C ASP A 51 -17.12 -14.73 11.21
N LEU A 52 -16.12 -13.94 11.58
CA LEU A 52 -14.72 -14.05 11.16
C LEU A 52 -13.88 -14.64 12.29
N SER A 53 -14.47 -15.53 13.11
CA SER A 53 -13.78 -16.18 14.22
C SER A 53 -12.50 -16.87 13.75
N ASP A 54 -11.56 -17.08 14.69
CA ASP A 54 -10.19 -17.52 14.41
C ASP A 54 -9.34 -16.45 13.69
N ALA A 55 -9.51 -15.22 14.12
CA ALA A 55 -8.65 -14.12 13.70
C ALA A 55 -7.44 -13.97 14.64
N THR A 56 -6.27 -13.73 14.07
CA THR A 56 -5.02 -13.48 14.78
C THR A 56 -4.40 -12.18 14.28
N TRP A 57 -4.25 -11.20 15.14
CA TRP A 57 -3.39 -10.04 14.89
C TRP A 57 -1.93 -10.45 15.04
N PHE A 58 -1.06 -9.92 14.18
CA PHE A 58 0.38 -10.13 14.29
C PHE A 58 1.17 -8.91 13.83
N ALA A 59 2.33 -8.69 14.49
CA ALA A 59 3.35 -7.74 14.07
C ALA A 59 4.48 -8.47 13.34
N TYR A 60 5.06 -7.85 12.34
CA TYR A 60 6.11 -8.44 11.53
C TYR A 60 7.11 -7.40 11.01
N ASP A 61 8.32 -7.88 10.67
CA ASP A 61 9.37 -7.05 10.09
C ASP A 61 9.15 -6.82 8.60
N THR A 62 9.32 -5.57 8.17
CA THR A 62 9.29 -5.16 6.77
C THR A 62 10.25 -4.00 6.53
N ARG A 63 10.13 -3.32 5.40
CA ARG A 63 10.94 -2.17 5.03
C ARG A 63 10.11 -1.03 4.47
N ASP A 64 10.58 0.18 4.74
CA ASP A 64 10.08 1.34 4.04
C ASP A 64 10.64 1.43 2.61
N SER A 65 10.16 2.40 1.84
CA SER A 65 10.60 2.62 0.46
C SER A 65 12.05 3.11 0.31
N PHE A 66 12.73 3.43 1.40
CA PHE A 66 14.17 3.75 1.44
C PHE A 66 15.03 2.56 1.86
N GLY A 67 14.42 1.39 2.12
CA GLY A 67 15.10 0.17 2.56
C GLY A 67 15.44 0.14 4.04
N ARG A 68 14.89 1.03 4.86
CA ARG A 68 15.04 1.02 6.32
C ARG A 68 14.12 -0.03 6.91
N ASP A 69 14.61 -0.79 7.87
CA ASP A 69 13.80 -1.79 8.56
C ASP A 69 12.76 -1.07 9.44
N ILE A 70 11.49 -1.49 9.32
CA ILE A 70 10.34 -1.01 10.09
C ILE A 70 9.48 -2.20 10.52
N SER A 71 8.57 -1.98 11.47
CA SER A 71 7.53 -2.93 11.81
C SER A 71 6.22 -2.55 11.14
N ALA A 72 5.44 -3.57 10.76
CA ALA A 72 4.07 -3.41 10.32
C ALA A 72 3.18 -4.45 11.00
N THR A 73 1.87 -4.28 10.89
CA THR A 73 0.89 -5.18 11.49
C THR A 73 -0.04 -5.77 10.44
N ALA A 74 -0.66 -6.90 10.76
CA ALA A 74 -1.63 -7.55 9.90
C ALA A 74 -2.60 -8.42 10.71
N THR A 75 -3.66 -8.86 10.07
CA THR A 75 -4.60 -9.83 10.63
C THR A 75 -4.67 -11.06 9.74
N LEU A 76 -4.51 -12.23 10.33
CA LEU A 76 -4.73 -13.53 9.72
C LEU A 76 -6.10 -14.06 10.13
N PHE A 77 -6.93 -14.41 9.16
CA PHE A 77 -8.21 -15.09 9.32
C PHE A 77 -8.09 -16.51 8.78
N ARG A 78 -8.37 -17.53 9.60
CA ARG A 78 -8.34 -18.93 9.19
C ARG A 78 -9.73 -19.38 8.79
N ALA A 79 -9.84 -19.98 7.60
CA ALA A 79 -11.11 -20.55 7.15
C ALA A 79 -11.48 -21.78 7.97
N THR A 80 -12.70 -21.78 8.51
CA THR A 80 -13.28 -22.93 9.20
C THR A 80 -13.87 -23.97 8.24
N ARG A 81 -14.20 -23.55 7.01
CA ARG A 81 -14.65 -24.46 5.96
C ARG A 81 -13.53 -25.43 5.56
N PRO A 82 -13.84 -26.72 5.35
CA PRO A 82 -12.89 -27.69 4.80
C PRO A 82 -12.34 -27.23 3.45
N TRP A 83 -11.08 -27.57 3.20
CA TRP A 83 -10.47 -27.48 1.88
C TRP A 83 -10.40 -28.88 1.28
N ASP A 84 -11.25 -29.15 0.30
CA ASP A 84 -11.46 -30.50 -0.24
C ASP A 84 -10.57 -30.81 -1.45
N ASN A 85 -9.59 -29.97 -1.74
CA ASN A 85 -8.67 -30.16 -2.85
C ASN A 85 -7.39 -30.90 -2.41
N THR A 86 -6.70 -31.53 -3.37
CA THR A 86 -5.42 -32.24 -3.14
C THR A 86 -4.22 -31.29 -2.98
N SER A 87 -4.36 -29.99 -3.37
CA SER A 87 -3.37 -28.95 -3.18
C SER A 87 -3.41 -28.35 -1.77
N GLU A 88 -2.35 -27.66 -1.37
CA GLU A 88 -2.39 -26.86 -0.14
C GLU A 88 -3.50 -25.80 -0.21
N ARG A 89 -4.17 -25.55 0.93
CA ARG A 89 -5.20 -24.52 1.06
C ARG A 89 -4.63 -23.14 0.67
N PRO A 90 -5.27 -22.43 -0.26
CA PRO A 90 -4.83 -21.10 -0.67
C PRO A 90 -4.92 -20.03 0.42
N VAL A 91 -4.12 -18.97 0.26
CA VAL A 91 -4.17 -17.77 1.09
C VAL A 91 -4.42 -16.57 0.20
N VAL A 92 -5.42 -15.75 0.53
CA VAL A 92 -5.69 -14.49 -0.16
C VAL A 92 -5.16 -13.33 0.67
N ILE A 93 -4.34 -12.48 0.05
CA ILE A 93 -3.88 -11.25 0.69
C ILE A 93 -4.79 -10.12 0.22
N ILE A 94 -5.53 -9.51 1.15
CA ILE A 94 -6.43 -8.38 0.87
C ILE A 94 -5.80 -7.11 1.39
N THR A 95 -5.33 -6.23 0.51
CA THR A 95 -4.76 -4.95 0.90
C THR A 95 -5.87 -3.91 1.04
N PRO A 96 -6.01 -3.26 2.21
CA PRO A 96 -7.09 -2.31 2.44
C PRO A 96 -7.05 -1.11 1.48
N PHE A 97 -8.21 -0.53 1.21
CA PHE A 97 -8.33 0.80 0.62
C PHE A 97 -7.94 1.87 1.67
N THR A 98 -7.90 3.13 1.28
CA THR A 98 -7.53 4.25 2.16
C THR A 98 -8.39 4.25 3.43
N GLN A 99 -7.74 4.11 4.58
CA GLN A 99 -8.39 4.05 5.88
C GLN A 99 -8.35 5.40 6.60
N GLY A 100 -7.25 6.12 6.50
CA GLY A 100 -6.98 7.39 7.18
C GLY A 100 -5.52 7.60 7.48
N GLY A 101 -5.19 8.60 8.30
CA GLY A 101 -3.82 9.01 8.62
C GLY A 101 -3.32 8.58 10.00
N ASP A 102 -4.19 8.07 10.88
CA ASP A 102 -3.89 7.79 12.29
C ASP A 102 -4.07 6.31 12.63
N ASP A 103 -3.45 5.84 13.70
CA ASP A 103 -3.46 4.45 14.16
C ASP A 103 -4.86 3.84 14.35
N PRO A 104 -5.87 4.56 14.90
CA PRO A 104 -7.23 4.05 14.96
C PRO A 104 -7.83 3.66 13.60
N CYS A 105 -7.24 4.16 12.52
CA CYS A 105 -7.67 3.87 11.16
C CYS A 105 -7.07 2.56 10.61
N ALA A 106 -6.11 1.93 11.30
CA ALA A 106 -5.58 0.65 10.89
C ALA A 106 -6.71 -0.37 10.70
N PHE A 107 -6.64 -1.19 9.64
CA PHE A 107 -7.66 -2.21 9.41
C PHE A 107 -7.79 -3.15 10.61
N SER A 108 -6.67 -3.55 11.22
CA SER A 108 -6.65 -4.42 12.40
C SER A 108 -7.38 -3.81 13.60
N HIS A 109 -7.52 -2.48 13.66
CA HIS A 109 -8.34 -1.79 14.66
C HIS A 109 -9.80 -1.67 14.18
N THR A 110 -10.03 -1.18 12.95
CA THR A 110 -11.39 -0.92 12.46
C THR A 110 -12.24 -2.17 12.37
N ILE A 111 -11.64 -3.33 12.10
CA ILE A 111 -12.35 -4.63 12.06
C ILE A 111 -12.88 -5.06 13.44
N THR A 112 -12.36 -4.52 14.52
CA THR A 112 -12.88 -4.74 15.90
C THR A 112 -14.06 -3.84 16.22
N GLN A 113 -14.14 -2.67 15.58
CA GLN A 113 -15.12 -1.61 15.85
C GLN A 113 -16.33 -1.68 14.93
N GLY A 114 -16.14 -2.18 13.72
CA GLY A 114 -17.13 -2.12 12.65
C GLY A 114 -17.18 -0.76 11.97
N THR A 115 -18.24 -0.54 11.17
CA THR A 115 -18.49 0.76 10.57
C THR A 115 -19.24 1.65 11.57
N HIS A 116 -18.61 2.72 12.02
CA HIS A 116 -19.20 3.64 12.99
C HIS A 116 -18.81 5.09 12.70
N ILE A 117 -19.64 5.99 13.19
CA ILE A 117 -19.36 7.43 13.17
C ILE A 117 -19.45 7.92 14.61
N ASP A 118 -18.34 8.44 15.14
CA ASP A 118 -18.30 9.04 16.46
C ASP A 118 -18.44 10.58 16.34
N PRO A 119 -19.60 11.14 16.73
CA PRO A 119 -19.80 12.58 16.64
C PRO A 119 -18.99 13.36 17.70
N THR A 120 -18.50 12.69 18.75
CA THR A 120 -17.71 13.30 19.82
C THR A 120 -16.21 13.24 19.54
N ASN A 121 -15.77 12.22 18.82
CA ASN A 121 -14.41 12.05 18.31
C ASN A 121 -14.46 11.66 16.83
N PRO A 122 -14.75 12.60 15.93
CA PRO A 122 -14.89 12.30 14.51
C PRO A 122 -13.66 11.62 13.89
N GLY A 123 -12.45 11.83 14.48
CA GLY A 123 -11.21 11.20 14.03
C GLY A 123 -11.24 9.67 14.07
N GLU A 124 -12.01 9.09 14.97
CA GLU A 124 -12.15 7.63 15.12
C GLU A 124 -13.28 7.03 14.26
N SER A 125 -14.02 7.85 13.50
CA SER A 125 -15.05 7.33 12.59
C SER A 125 -14.43 6.46 11.50
N ALA A 126 -14.85 5.22 11.39
CA ALA A 126 -14.23 4.20 10.56
C ALA A 126 -15.21 3.40 9.70
N VAL A 127 -14.70 2.77 8.64
CA VAL A 127 -15.45 1.88 7.74
C VAL A 127 -14.73 0.54 7.63
N ALA A 128 -15.38 -0.51 8.12
CA ALA A 128 -14.87 -1.90 8.05
C ALA A 128 -15.45 -2.67 6.86
N ALA A 129 -15.55 -2.05 5.68
CA ALA A 129 -16.23 -2.65 4.52
C ALA A 129 -15.52 -3.89 3.95
N GLN A 130 -14.22 -4.07 4.22
CA GLN A 130 -13.46 -5.23 3.76
C GLN A 130 -13.96 -6.55 4.34
N TYR A 131 -14.73 -6.54 5.43
CA TYR A 131 -15.26 -7.77 6.03
C TYR A 131 -16.03 -8.64 5.03
N TYR A 132 -16.74 -8.03 4.08
CA TYR A 132 -17.48 -8.75 3.06
C TYR A 132 -16.57 -9.55 2.12
N ALA A 133 -15.47 -8.95 1.69
CA ALA A 133 -14.46 -9.64 0.88
C ALA A 133 -13.78 -10.75 1.67
N ILE A 134 -13.40 -10.50 2.92
CA ILE A 134 -12.80 -11.50 3.82
C ILE A 134 -13.74 -12.69 3.97
N HIS A 135 -14.99 -12.44 4.39
CA HIS A 135 -16.00 -13.47 4.56
C HIS A 135 -16.19 -14.28 3.28
N SER A 136 -16.28 -13.61 2.12
CA SER A 136 -16.47 -14.28 0.83
C SER A 136 -15.32 -15.23 0.47
N MET A 137 -14.07 -14.91 0.84
CA MET A 137 -12.89 -15.76 0.63
C MET A 137 -12.88 -16.94 1.62
N LEU A 138 -13.16 -16.68 2.90
CA LEU A 138 -13.27 -17.72 3.93
C LEU A 138 -14.34 -18.76 3.59
N GLU A 139 -15.46 -18.33 2.98
CA GLU A 139 -16.52 -19.22 2.49
C GLU A 139 -16.06 -20.15 1.34
N GLN A 140 -14.95 -19.87 0.67
CA GLN A 140 -14.32 -20.76 -0.30
C GLN A 140 -13.34 -21.76 0.36
N GLY A 141 -13.14 -21.67 1.67
CA GLY A 141 -12.13 -22.44 2.38
C GLY A 141 -10.71 -21.87 2.20
N TRP A 142 -10.57 -20.60 1.81
CA TRP A 142 -9.27 -19.93 1.70
C TRP A 142 -8.99 -19.12 2.96
N ASP A 143 -7.76 -19.18 3.46
CA ASP A 143 -7.35 -18.30 4.54
C ASP A 143 -7.09 -16.88 3.99
N VAL A 144 -7.20 -15.88 4.84
CA VAL A 144 -7.04 -14.48 4.44
C VAL A 144 -6.02 -13.79 5.33
N VAL A 145 -5.10 -13.03 4.73
CA VAL A 145 -4.22 -12.10 5.44
C VAL A 145 -4.55 -10.68 4.99
N VAL A 146 -4.75 -9.80 5.95
CA VAL A 146 -5.02 -8.37 5.69
C VAL A 146 -3.92 -7.56 6.39
N PRO A 147 -2.92 -7.05 5.65
CA PRO A 147 -1.92 -6.16 6.23
C PRO A 147 -2.51 -4.78 6.52
N ASP A 148 -2.05 -4.15 7.59
CA ASP A 148 -2.18 -2.71 7.73
C ASP A 148 -1.18 -2.00 6.82
N HIS A 149 -1.53 -0.80 6.34
CA HIS A 149 -0.54 0.00 5.61
C HIS A 149 0.58 0.45 6.56
N PRO A 150 1.84 0.52 6.09
CA PRO A 150 2.96 0.93 6.93
C PRO A 150 2.71 2.25 7.65
N GLY A 151 2.96 2.26 8.96
CA GLY A 151 2.72 3.40 9.82
C GLY A 151 1.29 3.52 10.37
N LEU A 152 0.39 2.59 10.04
CA LEU A 152 -0.90 2.44 10.74
C LEU A 152 -0.82 1.29 11.73
N GLY A 153 -1.29 1.52 12.96
CA GLY A 153 -1.22 0.55 14.05
C GLY A 153 0.18 0.31 14.62
N THR A 154 1.14 1.17 14.30
CA THR A 154 2.52 1.16 14.79
C THR A 154 2.95 2.57 15.20
N PRO A 155 4.05 2.73 15.99
CA PRO A 155 4.54 4.06 16.37
C PRO A 155 5.00 4.95 15.20
N ASP A 156 5.21 4.39 14.03
CA ASP A 156 5.57 5.14 12.83
C ASP A 156 4.37 5.89 12.25
N GLN A 157 4.61 6.88 11.42
CA GLN A 157 3.53 7.61 10.75
C GLN A 157 3.20 6.99 9.39
N HIS A 158 1.93 6.98 9.05
CA HIS A 158 1.44 6.40 7.79
C HIS A 158 2.13 6.97 6.55
N SER A 159 2.62 6.08 5.70
CA SER A 159 3.21 6.38 4.39
C SER A 159 2.13 6.32 3.31
N TYR A 160 1.19 7.28 3.33
CA TYR A 160 0.07 7.28 2.40
C TYR A 160 0.53 7.39 0.94
N MET A 161 -0.03 6.55 0.05
CA MET A 161 0.30 6.43 -1.38
C MET A 161 1.76 6.02 -1.68
N ASP A 162 2.47 5.50 -0.68
CA ASP A 162 3.78 4.86 -0.89
C ASP A 162 3.58 3.40 -1.34
N ASN A 163 3.45 3.20 -2.66
CA ASN A 163 3.23 1.88 -3.25
C ASN A 163 4.39 0.93 -3.01
N VAL A 164 5.62 1.46 -2.91
CA VAL A 164 6.83 0.64 -2.65
C VAL A 164 6.78 0.07 -1.24
N ALA A 165 6.61 0.93 -0.22
CA ALA A 165 6.53 0.47 1.18
C ALA A 165 5.32 -0.45 1.41
N SER A 166 4.14 -0.06 0.90
CA SER A 166 2.91 -0.86 1.06
C SER A 166 2.98 -2.21 0.33
N GLY A 167 3.59 -2.25 -0.86
CA GLY A 167 3.77 -3.49 -1.62
C GLY A 167 4.82 -4.42 -0.98
N GLN A 168 5.88 -3.87 -0.39
CA GLN A 168 6.86 -4.63 0.40
C GLN A 168 6.20 -5.22 1.65
N ALA A 169 5.48 -4.39 2.42
CA ALA A 169 4.77 -4.83 3.61
C ALA A 169 3.73 -5.93 3.29
N LEU A 170 3.00 -5.82 2.16
CA LEU A 170 2.09 -6.86 1.71
C LEU A 170 2.79 -8.20 1.49
N LEU A 171 3.93 -8.21 0.77
CA LEU A 171 4.68 -9.45 0.49
C LEU A 171 5.32 -10.05 1.77
N ASP A 172 5.75 -9.19 2.69
CA ASP A 172 6.29 -9.61 3.96
C ASP A 172 5.18 -10.11 4.91
N ALA A 173 3.98 -9.49 4.89
CA ALA A 173 2.79 -10.02 5.58
C ALA A 173 2.36 -11.39 5.05
N ALA A 174 2.43 -11.60 3.73
CA ALA A 174 2.19 -12.90 3.13
C ALA A 174 3.18 -13.95 3.66
N THR A 175 4.47 -13.61 3.72
CA THR A 175 5.52 -14.49 4.27
C THR A 175 5.25 -14.81 5.74
N ALA A 176 4.94 -13.80 6.56
CA ALA A 176 4.61 -13.96 7.97
C ALA A 176 3.35 -14.81 8.18
N GLY A 177 2.28 -14.54 7.43
CA GLY A 177 1.04 -15.30 7.48
C GLY A 177 1.23 -16.77 7.12
N LEU A 178 1.99 -17.07 6.07
CA LEU A 178 2.34 -18.46 5.70
C LEU A 178 3.15 -19.16 6.79
N SER A 179 4.04 -18.44 7.47
CA SER A 179 4.78 -18.98 8.62
C SER A 179 3.85 -19.31 9.78
N LEU A 180 2.89 -18.45 10.11
CA LEU A 180 1.88 -18.70 11.15
C LEU A 180 0.93 -19.86 10.82
N LEU A 181 0.76 -20.15 9.53
CA LEU A 181 -0.04 -21.27 9.05
C LEU A 181 0.77 -22.57 8.92
N ASP A 182 2.10 -22.53 9.08
CA ASP A 182 3.03 -23.62 8.79
C ASP A 182 2.85 -24.20 7.36
N ARG A 183 2.63 -23.28 6.39
CA ARG A 183 2.39 -23.62 4.98
C ARG A 183 3.18 -22.71 4.04
N PRO A 184 4.53 -22.83 4.00
CA PRO A 184 5.42 -21.91 3.30
C PRO A 184 5.26 -21.90 1.77
N HIS A 185 4.56 -22.89 1.20
CA HIS A 185 4.38 -23.04 -0.26
C HIS A 185 2.92 -22.91 -0.70
N ALA A 186 2.00 -22.57 0.20
CA ALA A 186 0.60 -22.42 -0.15
C ALA A 186 0.40 -21.44 -1.31
N PRO A 187 -0.54 -21.73 -2.23
CA PRO A 187 -0.87 -20.81 -3.31
C PRO A 187 -1.40 -19.48 -2.74
N ILE A 188 -0.97 -18.37 -3.32
CA ILE A 188 -1.35 -17.02 -2.88
C ILE A 188 -2.07 -16.30 -4.02
N ALA A 189 -3.13 -15.56 -3.70
CA ALA A 189 -3.69 -14.53 -4.57
C ALA A 189 -3.62 -13.16 -3.87
N LEU A 190 -3.38 -12.10 -4.65
CA LEU A 190 -3.31 -10.73 -4.18
C LEU A 190 -4.56 -9.97 -4.62
N THR A 191 -5.15 -9.17 -3.74
CA THR A 191 -6.24 -8.28 -4.13
C THR A 191 -6.23 -7.01 -3.31
N GLY A 192 -6.78 -5.95 -3.89
CA GLY A 192 -6.96 -4.67 -3.22
C GLY A 192 -7.82 -3.74 -4.05
N HIS A 193 -8.33 -2.71 -3.39
CA HIS A 193 -9.09 -1.63 -4.00
C HIS A 193 -8.39 -0.29 -3.75
N SER A 194 -8.39 0.62 -4.73
CA SER A 194 -7.84 1.97 -4.60
C SER A 194 -6.36 1.96 -4.13
N GLN A 195 -6.01 2.58 -3.01
CA GLN A 195 -4.67 2.51 -2.42
C GLN A 195 -4.17 1.05 -2.30
N GLY A 196 -5.03 0.15 -1.85
CA GLY A 196 -4.69 -1.27 -1.75
C GLY A 196 -4.44 -1.93 -3.11
N ALA A 197 -5.12 -1.48 -4.18
CA ALA A 197 -4.84 -1.95 -5.53
C ALA A 197 -3.49 -1.45 -6.05
N GLY A 198 -3.09 -0.22 -5.71
CA GLY A 198 -1.75 0.31 -6.00
C GLY A 198 -0.64 -0.53 -5.35
N ALA A 199 -0.79 -0.82 -4.06
CA ALA A 199 0.14 -1.68 -3.32
C ALA A 199 0.19 -3.11 -3.89
N SER A 200 -0.98 -3.70 -4.20
CA SER A 200 -1.08 -5.05 -4.79
C SER A 200 -0.51 -5.10 -6.22
N ALA A 201 -0.66 -4.03 -6.99
CA ALA A 201 -0.05 -3.88 -8.31
C ALA A 201 1.47 -3.89 -8.22
N TRP A 202 2.03 -3.04 -7.33
CA TRP A 202 3.47 -3.02 -7.09
C TRP A 202 3.99 -4.39 -6.63
N ALA A 203 3.27 -5.04 -5.73
CA ALA A 203 3.62 -6.38 -5.24
C ALA A 203 3.62 -7.42 -6.37
N ALA A 204 2.60 -7.44 -7.22
CA ALA A 204 2.51 -8.37 -8.35
C ALA A 204 3.66 -8.19 -9.36
N GLU A 205 4.04 -6.93 -9.65
CA GLU A 205 5.17 -6.59 -10.52
C GLU A 205 6.53 -7.01 -9.94
N ASN A 206 6.69 -6.87 -8.61
CA ASN A 206 8.00 -6.95 -7.97
C ASN A 206 8.22 -8.24 -7.17
N ALA A 207 7.19 -9.05 -6.92
CA ALA A 207 7.30 -10.30 -6.18
C ALA A 207 8.40 -11.24 -6.70
N PRO A 208 8.62 -11.42 -8.02
CA PRO A 208 9.67 -12.30 -8.52
C PRO A 208 11.09 -11.90 -8.08
N HIS A 209 11.29 -10.60 -7.75
CA HIS A 209 12.57 -10.07 -7.30
C HIS A 209 12.63 -9.88 -5.79
N TYR A 210 11.51 -9.46 -5.19
CA TYR A 210 11.45 -9.12 -3.76
C TYR A 210 11.21 -10.35 -2.87
N ALA A 211 10.26 -11.20 -3.26
CA ALA A 211 9.83 -12.38 -2.51
C ALA A 211 9.69 -13.62 -3.41
N PRO A 212 10.79 -14.09 -4.06
CA PRO A 212 10.75 -15.12 -5.10
C PRO A 212 10.30 -16.50 -4.60
N LYS A 213 10.17 -16.70 -3.30
CA LYS A 213 9.71 -17.96 -2.70
C LYS A 213 8.18 -18.03 -2.55
N LEU A 214 7.48 -16.90 -2.67
CA LEU A 214 6.03 -16.87 -2.57
C LEU A 214 5.40 -17.47 -3.84
N ASN A 215 4.47 -18.39 -3.65
CA ASN A 215 3.75 -19.07 -4.73
C ASN A 215 2.53 -18.26 -5.16
N ILE A 216 2.75 -17.05 -5.69
CA ILE A 216 1.66 -16.19 -6.15
C ILE A 216 1.09 -16.75 -7.44
N LYS A 217 -0.24 -16.88 -7.51
CA LYS A 217 -0.99 -17.44 -8.64
C LYS A 217 -1.75 -16.40 -9.45
N ALA A 218 -2.23 -15.34 -8.79
CA ALA A 218 -3.06 -14.33 -9.43
C ALA A 218 -3.06 -13.01 -8.66
N ALA A 219 -3.46 -11.93 -9.34
CA ALA A 219 -3.79 -10.67 -8.70
C ALA A 219 -5.12 -10.11 -9.24
N ALA A 220 -5.97 -9.56 -8.36
CA ALA A 220 -7.20 -8.86 -8.74
C ALA A 220 -7.15 -7.43 -8.20
N LEU A 221 -7.20 -6.44 -9.09
CA LEU A 221 -6.92 -5.05 -8.78
C LEU A 221 -8.12 -4.18 -9.15
N SER A 222 -8.73 -3.55 -8.16
CA SER A 222 -9.89 -2.70 -8.35
C SER A 222 -9.52 -1.22 -8.21
N ALA A 223 -9.72 -0.44 -9.26
CA ALA A 223 -9.44 0.99 -9.34
C ALA A 223 -8.00 1.36 -8.85
N PRO A 224 -6.92 0.76 -9.41
CA PRO A 224 -5.56 1.09 -9.00
C PRO A 224 -5.20 2.52 -9.42
N PRO A 225 -4.62 3.34 -8.51
CA PRO A 225 -4.21 4.71 -8.82
C PRO A 225 -2.89 4.71 -9.61
N TYR A 226 -2.99 4.58 -10.92
CA TYR A 226 -1.84 4.48 -11.84
C TYR A 226 -1.15 5.82 -12.07
N ASN A 227 -1.92 6.91 -12.19
CA ASN A 227 -1.43 8.25 -12.50
C ASN A 227 -1.60 9.16 -11.28
N LEU A 228 -0.61 9.17 -10.37
CA LEU A 228 -0.67 9.94 -9.13
C LEU A 228 -0.82 11.47 -9.35
N PRO A 229 -0.16 12.12 -10.33
CA PRO A 229 -0.43 13.52 -10.64
C PRO A 229 -1.87 13.79 -11.08
N HIS A 230 -2.46 12.93 -11.90
CA HIS A 230 -3.86 13.04 -12.32
C HIS A 230 -4.80 12.90 -11.12
N LEU A 231 -4.58 11.89 -10.27
CA LEU A 231 -5.34 11.72 -9.04
C LEU A 231 -5.27 12.97 -8.14
N ALA A 232 -4.08 13.56 -7.96
CA ALA A 232 -3.91 14.78 -7.17
C ALA A 232 -4.72 15.96 -7.73
N GLN A 233 -4.79 16.07 -9.05
CA GLN A 233 -5.60 17.09 -9.73
C GLN A 233 -7.09 16.81 -9.58
N ASP A 234 -7.50 15.55 -9.68
CA ASP A 234 -8.90 15.13 -9.62
C ASP A 234 -9.52 15.35 -8.24
N VAL A 235 -8.75 15.22 -7.15
CA VAL A 235 -9.29 15.42 -5.80
C VAL A 235 -9.25 16.86 -5.32
N ASP A 236 -8.55 17.75 -6.01
CA ASP A 236 -8.49 19.18 -5.66
C ASP A 236 -9.88 19.84 -5.81
N GLY A 237 -10.31 20.56 -4.80
CA GLY A 237 -11.65 21.17 -4.74
C GLY A 237 -12.78 20.19 -4.40
N LYS A 238 -12.49 18.91 -4.22
CA LYS A 238 -13.48 17.89 -3.85
C LYS A 238 -13.42 17.55 -2.37
N GLN A 239 -14.35 16.70 -1.92
CA GLN A 239 -14.44 16.25 -0.52
C GLN A 239 -13.27 15.36 -0.12
N GLU A 240 -12.63 14.78 -1.10
CA GLU A 240 -11.49 13.87 -0.99
C GLU A 240 -10.14 14.59 -0.84
N VAL A 241 -10.11 15.93 -0.86
CA VAL A 241 -8.88 16.73 -0.79
C VAL A 241 -8.01 16.44 0.46
N GLY A 242 -8.64 15.99 1.54
CA GLY A 242 -7.94 15.54 2.74
C GLY A 242 -6.98 14.36 2.46
N MET A 243 -7.29 13.50 1.50
CA MET A 243 -6.38 12.43 1.06
C MET A 243 -5.13 13.01 0.39
N LEU A 244 -5.28 14.07 -0.41
CA LEU A 244 -4.14 14.79 -0.98
C LEU A 244 -3.25 15.39 0.11
N PHE A 245 -3.84 15.88 1.20
CA PHE A 245 -3.08 16.40 2.33
C PHE A 245 -2.26 15.31 3.03
N MET A 246 -2.80 14.10 3.21
CA MET A 246 -2.01 12.96 3.70
C MET A 246 -0.81 12.65 2.79
N ALA A 247 -1.01 12.67 1.47
CA ALA A 247 0.09 12.45 0.52
C ALA A 247 1.16 13.54 0.62
N VAL A 248 0.75 14.80 0.74
CA VAL A 248 1.67 15.93 0.96
C VAL A 248 2.47 15.76 2.26
N ASN A 249 1.81 15.34 3.35
CA ASN A 249 2.46 15.07 4.63
C ASN A 249 3.47 13.91 4.52
N THR A 250 3.13 12.83 3.82
CA THR A 250 4.08 11.74 3.54
C THR A 250 5.33 12.27 2.84
N LEU A 251 5.15 13.06 1.77
CA LEU A 251 6.26 13.65 1.04
C LEU A 251 7.08 14.62 1.90
N SER A 252 6.43 15.42 2.77
CA SER A 252 7.13 16.36 3.65
C SER A 252 8.02 15.67 4.68
N ARG A 253 7.60 14.54 5.20
CA ARG A 253 8.41 13.71 6.12
C ARG A 253 9.61 13.04 5.43
N GLN A 254 9.43 12.69 4.17
CA GLN A 254 10.47 12.03 3.38
C GLN A 254 11.49 13.00 2.78
N TYR A 255 11.06 14.23 2.46
CA TYR A 255 11.87 15.21 1.74
C TYR A 255 11.87 16.58 2.44
N PRO A 256 12.98 16.99 3.09
CA PRO A 256 13.07 18.29 3.75
C PRO A 256 12.76 19.47 2.83
N ALA A 257 13.03 19.35 1.52
CA ALA A 257 12.71 20.40 0.55
C ALA A 257 11.20 20.60 0.40
N VAL A 258 10.39 19.53 0.51
CA VAL A 258 8.92 19.60 0.48
C VAL A 258 8.42 20.30 1.74
N GLN A 259 8.95 19.96 2.92
CA GLN A 259 8.61 20.64 4.16
C GLN A 259 8.95 22.14 4.11
N ALA A 260 10.13 22.49 3.63
CA ALA A 260 10.53 23.88 3.46
C ALA A 260 9.59 24.66 2.51
N GLU A 261 9.10 23.99 1.46
CA GLU A 261 8.16 24.59 0.54
C GLU A 261 6.77 24.79 1.18
N ILE A 262 6.29 23.81 1.95
CA ILE A 262 5.05 23.94 2.74
C ILE A 262 5.18 25.15 3.68
N ASP A 263 6.30 25.26 4.40
CA ASP A 263 6.52 26.35 5.34
C ASP A 263 6.53 27.72 4.66
N ARG A 264 7.03 27.78 3.43
CA ARG A 264 7.14 29.01 2.63
C ARG A 264 5.81 29.46 2.03
N VAL A 265 5.00 28.52 1.49
CA VAL A 265 3.86 28.88 0.64
C VAL A 265 2.49 28.62 1.27
N PHE A 266 2.35 27.68 2.21
CA PHE A 266 1.04 27.41 2.79
C PHE A 266 0.62 28.47 3.79
N THR A 267 -0.64 28.86 3.73
CA THR A 267 -1.27 29.74 4.74
C THR A 267 -1.34 29.02 6.10
N PRO A 268 -1.54 29.77 7.21
CA PRO A 268 -1.79 29.13 8.51
C PRO A 268 -2.98 28.15 8.49
N GLU A 269 -4.02 28.44 7.75
CA GLU A 269 -5.17 27.58 7.56
C GLU A 269 -4.77 26.30 6.80
N GLY A 270 -4.04 26.43 5.69
CA GLY A 270 -3.56 25.30 4.91
C GLY A 270 -2.69 24.35 5.74
N LYS A 271 -1.78 24.89 6.58
CA LYS A 271 -0.96 24.08 7.51
C LYS A 271 -1.80 23.37 8.56
N ALA A 272 -2.85 24.01 9.07
CA ALA A 272 -3.76 23.41 10.04
C ALA A 272 -4.57 22.25 9.42
N LEU A 273 -4.98 22.38 8.16
CA LEU A 273 -5.70 21.33 7.43
C LEU A 273 -4.78 20.16 7.10
N LEU A 274 -3.51 20.41 6.70
CA LEU A 274 -2.49 19.37 6.52
C LEU A 274 -2.33 18.57 7.82
N ALA A 275 -2.11 19.22 8.94
CA ALA A 275 -1.94 18.56 10.24
C ALA A 275 -3.17 17.72 10.64
N LYS A 276 -4.39 18.19 10.36
CA LYS A 276 -5.62 17.45 10.64
C LYS A 276 -5.74 16.17 9.82
N ALA A 277 -5.27 16.15 8.57
CA ALA A 277 -5.42 14.99 7.71
C ALA A 277 -4.72 13.75 8.27
N ASP A 278 -3.62 13.91 9.01
CA ASP A 278 -2.88 12.81 9.64
C ASP A 278 -3.52 12.30 10.95
N THR A 279 -4.56 12.95 11.43
CA THR A 279 -5.20 12.61 12.72
C THR A 279 -6.62 12.08 12.56
N MET A 280 -7.02 11.69 11.36
CA MET A 280 -8.40 11.32 11.05
C MET A 280 -8.51 10.09 10.17
N CYS A 281 -9.52 9.28 10.43
CA CYS A 281 -9.98 8.28 9.47
C CYS A 281 -10.80 8.93 8.35
N VAL A 282 -10.87 8.24 7.20
CA VAL A 282 -11.48 8.81 5.97
C VAL A 282 -12.88 9.38 6.15
N PRO A 283 -13.84 8.71 6.84
CA PRO A 283 -15.18 9.27 7.00
C PRO A 283 -15.18 10.61 7.74
N ALA A 284 -14.36 10.73 8.79
CA ALA A 284 -14.20 11.98 9.53
C ALA A 284 -13.50 13.05 8.70
N MET A 285 -12.51 12.67 7.92
CA MET A 285 -11.78 13.56 7.03
C MET A 285 -12.72 14.25 6.04
N PHE A 286 -13.64 13.52 5.44
CA PHE A 286 -14.64 14.08 4.54
C PHE A 286 -15.57 15.08 5.25
N ALA A 287 -15.96 14.79 6.48
CA ALA A 287 -16.86 15.65 7.24
C ALA A 287 -16.18 16.90 7.81
N VAL A 288 -14.93 16.77 8.29
CA VAL A 288 -14.22 17.82 9.04
C VAL A 288 -13.33 18.68 8.15
N ILE A 289 -12.60 18.09 7.22
CA ILE A 289 -11.80 18.84 6.24
C ILE A 289 -12.71 19.42 5.16
N GLY A 290 -13.58 18.58 4.57
CA GLY A 290 -14.52 19.02 3.55
C GLY A 290 -13.82 19.42 2.25
N LYS A 291 -14.46 20.32 1.49
CA LYS A 291 -13.98 20.75 0.16
C LYS A 291 -13.10 21.99 0.27
N HIS A 292 -11.89 21.91 -0.25
CA HIS A 292 -10.98 23.05 -0.38
C HIS A 292 -10.30 23.02 -1.75
N ASN A 293 -10.23 24.17 -2.42
CA ASN A 293 -9.28 24.35 -3.52
C ASN A 293 -7.91 24.62 -2.91
N THR A 294 -6.92 23.83 -3.26
CA THR A 294 -5.59 23.96 -2.65
C THR A 294 -4.90 25.30 -2.97
N ARG A 295 -5.31 25.98 -4.07
CA ARG A 295 -4.88 27.37 -4.40
C ARG A 295 -5.22 28.38 -3.32
N ASP A 296 -6.36 28.21 -2.65
CA ASP A 296 -6.82 29.13 -1.62
C ASP A 296 -6.05 28.96 -0.31
N LEU A 297 -5.34 27.83 -0.20
CA LEU A 297 -4.54 27.45 0.97
C LEU A 297 -3.04 27.83 0.83
N THR A 298 -2.66 28.48 -0.27
CA THR A 298 -1.30 28.95 -0.51
C THR A 298 -1.25 30.47 -0.66
N THR A 299 -0.16 31.07 -0.20
CA THR A 299 0.09 32.53 -0.33
C THR A 299 0.43 32.95 -1.76
N THR A 300 0.82 31.99 -2.60
CA THR A 300 1.18 32.21 -4.00
C THR A 300 0.03 32.03 -4.97
N GLY A 301 -1.09 31.41 -4.52
CA GLY A 301 -2.19 31.04 -5.39
C GLY A 301 -1.91 29.83 -6.29
N GLU A 302 -0.79 29.12 -6.06
CA GLU A 302 -0.46 27.86 -6.73
C GLU A 302 -1.24 26.72 -6.06
N SER A 303 -1.74 25.77 -6.86
CA SER A 303 -2.32 24.54 -6.32
C SER A 303 -1.22 23.59 -5.83
N VAL A 304 -1.60 22.58 -5.03
CA VAL A 304 -0.68 21.50 -4.68
C VAL A 304 -0.16 20.80 -5.94
N PHE A 305 -1.00 20.64 -6.97
CA PHE A 305 -0.57 20.07 -8.25
C PHE A 305 0.52 20.91 -8.92
N ASP A 306 0.39 22.26 -8.93
CA ASP A 306 1.40 23.16 -9.47
C ASP A 306 2.72 23.04 -8.68
N LEU A 307 2.64 22.98 -7.33
CA LEU A 307 3.80 22.81 -6.44
C LEU A 307 4.51 21.47 -6.67
N VAL A 308 3.75 20.37 -6.75
CA VAL A 308 4.28 19.03 -7.03
C VAL A 308 5.04 19.00 -8.34
N ASN A 309 4.50 19.62 -9.40
CA ASN A 309 5.10 19.58 -10.73
C ASN A 309 6.42 20.37 -10.84
N ARG A 310 6.67 21.35 -9.97
CA ARG A 310 7.91 22.11 -10.01
C ARG A 310 9.00 21.67 -9.04
N LEU A 311 8.70 20.73 -8.11
CA LEU A 311 9.66 20.23 -7.13
C LEU A 311 10.36 18.96 -7.67
N PRO A 312 11.67 18.99 -7.98
CA PRO A 312 12.36 17.85 -8.58
C PRO A 312 12.34 16.59 -7.70
N ASP A 313 12.44 16.76 -6.36
CA ASP A 313 12.42 15.63 -5.43
C ASP A 313 11.05 14.94 -5.43
N VAL A 314 9.96 15.72 -5.52
CA VAL A 314 8.59 15.17 -5.62
C VAL A 314 8.40 14.44 -6.94
N GLN A 315 8.86 15.01 -8.05
CA GLN A 315 8.82 14.35 -9.35
C GLN A 315 9.58 13.02 -9.34
N LYS A 316 10.77 12.99 -8.73
CA LYS A 316 11.55 11.76 -8.55
C LYS A 316 10.80 10.73 -7.72
N GLU A 317 10.15 11.17 -6.64
CA GLU A 317 9.35 10.27 -5.78
C GLU A 317 8.15 9.70 -6.51
N ILE A 318 7.39 10.53 -7.22
CA ILE A 318 6.28 10.05 -8.05
C ILE A 318 6.76 8.98 -9.04
N GLN A 319 7.93 9.17 -9.67
CA GLN A 319 8.49 8.15 -10.56
C GLN A 319 8.86 6.86 -9.82
N ARG A 320 9.36 6.95 -8.58
CA ARG A 320 9.69 5.78 -7.75
C ARG A 320 8.44 5.00 -7.34
N GLN A 321 7.33 5.71 -7.10
CA GLN A 321 6.05 5.12 -6.69
C GLN A 321 5.22 4.56 -7.85
N ARG A 322 5.69 4.72 -9.08
CA ARG A 322 4.96 4.23 -10.27
C ARG A 322 4.79 2.73 -10.25
N ILE A 323 3.59 2.31 -10.56
CA ILE A 323 3.24 0.96 -11.03
C ILE A 323 3.21 0.97 -12.58
N GLY A 324 3.16 -0.18 -13.21
CA GLY A 324 3.19 -0.29 -14.68
C GLY A 324 4.60 -0.28 -15.27
N LEU A 325 5.64 -0.51 -14.45
CA LEU A 325 7.03 -0.53 -14.93
C LEU A 325 7.47 -1.90 -15.48
N ARG A 326 6.74 -2.94 -15.17
CA ARG A 326 6.95 -4.30 -15.68
C ARG A 326 5.66 -5.11 -15.55
N ALA A 327 5.39 -6.00 -16.50
CA ALA A 327 4.21 -6.86 -16.40
C ALA A 327 4.36 -7.87 -15.24
N PRO A 328 3.29 -8.09 -14.45
CA PRO A 328 3.22 -9.21 -13.52
C PRO A 328 3.41 -10.55 -14.25
N GLN A 329 4.09 -11.50 -13.60
CA GLN A 329 4.29 -12.84 -14.15
C GLN A 329 3.11 -13.78 -13.91
N VAL A 330 2.05 -13.26 -13.30
CA VAL A 330 0.82 -13.99 -12.98
C VAL A 330 -0.38 -13.34 -13.67
N PRO A 331 -1.48 -14.08 -13.93
CA PRO A 331 -2.71 -13.50 -14.44
C PRO A 331 -3.24 -12.39 -13.54
N VAL A 332 -3.73 -11.31 -14.15
CA VAL A 332 -4.31 -10.16 -13.47
C VAL A 332 -5.76 -9.96 -13.91
N LEU A 333 -6.65 -9.76 -12.94
CA LEU A 333 -7.99 -9.22 -13.15
C LEU A 333 -7.96 -7.72 -12.85
N MET A 334 -8.14 -6.89 -13.87
CA MET A 334 -8.20 -5.44 -13.76
C MET A 334 -9.66 -4.99 -13.74
N ILE A 335 -10.05 -4.29 -12.68
CA ILE A 335 -11.44 -3.91 -12.41
C ILE A 335 -11.53 -2.39 -12.33
N TYR A 336 -12.50 -1.80 -13.01
CA TYR A 336 -12.76 -0.36 -12.95
C TYR A 336 -14.24 -0.04 -13.28
N HIS A 337 -14.68 1.15 -12.90
CA HIS A 337 -16.02 1.65 -13.17
C HIS A 337 -15.93 2.97 -13.95
N GLN A 338 -16.63 3.07 -15.09
CA GLN A 338 -16.58 4.26 -15.98
C GLN A 338 -17.17 5.52 -15.35
N SER A 339 -17.91 5.42 -14.25
CA SER A 339 -18.40 6.55 -13.46
C SER A 339 -17.54 6.86 -12.23
N ASP A 340 -16.37 6.23 -12.07
CA ASP A 340 -15.52 6.47 -10.90
C ASP A 340 -15.08 7.95 -10.87
N PRO A 341 -15.47 8.73 -9.82
CA PRO A 341 -15.19 10.15 -9.75
C PRO A 341 -13.78 10.45 -9.18
N LEU A 342 -13.07 9.42 -8.71
CA LEU A 342 -11.84 9.57 -7.94
C LEU A 342 -10.64 8.98 -8.67
N VAL A 343 -10.73 7.73 -9.12
CA VAL A 343 -9.66 7.07 -9.90
C VAL A 343 -10.14 6.90 -11.34
N SER A 344 -9.46 7.56 -12.27
CA SER A 344 -9.80 7.48 -13.70
C SER A 344 -9.79 6.03 -14.18
N TRP A 345 -10.89 5.61 -14.77
CA TRP A 345 -11.02 4.30 -15.38
C TRP A 345 -10.08 4.15 -16.58
N GLU A 346 -9.84 5.24 -17.31
CA GLU A 346 -8.89 5.28 -18.42
C GLU A 346 -7.48 4.97 -17.94
N ASP A 347 -7.07 5.52 -16.78
CA ASP A 347 -5.76 5.25 -16.17
C ASP A 347 -5.65 3.79 -15.73
N SER A 348 -6.69 3.25 -15.07
CA SER A 348 -6.73 1.83 -14.67
C SER A 348 -6.64 0.90 -15.87
N ARG A 349 -7.39 1.21 -16.94
CA ARG A 349 -7.36 0.48 -18.20
C ARG A 349 -5.98 0.57 -18.86
N ALA A 350 -5.40 1.77 -18.94
CA ALA A 350 -4.09 2.01 -19.53
C ALA A 350 -2.98 1.20 -18.83
N LEU A 351 -3.06 1.05 -17.51
CA LEU A 351 -2.15 0.17 -16.75
C LEU A 351 -2.24 -1.27 -17.24
N GLY A 352 -3.44 -1.83 -17.33
CA GLY A 352 -3.65 -3.20 -17.81
C GLY A 352 -3.19 -3.40 -19.24
N GLU A 353 -3.50 -2.45 -20.14
CA GLU A 353 -3.05 -2.48 -21.53
C GLU A 353 -1.53 -2.34 -21.65
N ASN A 354 -0.88 -1.58 -20.75
CA ASN A 354 0.57 -1.51 -20.68
C ASN A 354 1.17 -2.88 -20.36
N TRP A 355 0.67 -3.54 -19.33
CA TRP A 355 1.11 -4.90 -18.98
C TRP A 355 0.88 -5.91 -20.10
N GLN A 356 -0.26 -5.83 -20.84
CA GLN A 356 -0.50 -6.70 -21.99
C GLN A 356 0.53 -6.48 -23.10
N ARG A 357 0.92 -5.23 -23.38
CA ARG A 357 1.98 -4.92 -24.36
C ARG A 357 3.34 -5.49 -23.96
N GLU A 358 3.59 -5.63 -22.66
CA GLU A 358 4.81 -6.24 -22.11
C GLU A 358 4.69 -7.77 -21.92
N GLY A 359 3.61 -8.39 -22.45
CA GLY A 359 3.40 -9.84 -22.43
C GLY A 359 2.68 -10.37 -21.21
N GLY A 360 2.17 -9.52 -20.32
CA GLY A 360 1.34 -9.89 -19.17
C GLY A 360 -0.04 -10.40 -19.59
N THR A 361 -0.61 -11.27 -18.77
CA THR A 361 -1.97 -11.79 -18.94
C THR A 361 -2.93 -10.95 -18.12
N VAL A 362 -3.73 -10.09 -18.75
CA VAL A 362 -4.70 -9.22 -18.08
C VAL A 362 -6.10 -9.45 -18.64
N ARG A 363 -7.06 -9.68 -17.73
CA ARG A 363 -8.50 -9.67 -18.03
C ARG A 363 -9.10 -8.41 -17.43
N PHE A 364 -10.11 -7.85 -18.10
CA PHE A 364 -10.78 -6.63 -17.65
C PHE A 364 -12.20 -6.95 -17.21
N VAL A 365 -12.61 -6.35 -16.08
CA VAL A 365 -14.01 -6.22 -15.67
C VAL A 365 -14.34 -4.74 -15.70
N ASP A 366 -15.12 -4.35 -16.69
CA ASP A 366 -15.52 -2.98 -16.98
C ASP A 366 -16.96 -2.77 -16.52
N TYR A 367 -17.14 -2.00 -15.44
CA TYR A 367 -18.45 -1.55 -15.03
C TYR A 367 -18.83 -0.31 -15.83
N PRO A 368 -19.88 -0.39 -16.69
CA PRO A 368 -20.23 0.70 -17.58
C PRO A 368 -20.73 1.92 -16.83
N ARG A 369 -20.71 3.06 -17.48
CA ARG A 369 -21.21 4.32 -16.92
C ARG A 369 -22.64 4.17 -16.40
N ASN A 370 -22.84 4.60 -15.16
CA ASN A 370 -24.12 4.51 -14.47
C ASN A 370 -24.58 5.90 -14.01
N PRO A 371 -25.69 6.45 -14.57
CA PRO A 371 -26.18 7.78 -14.19
C PRO A 371 -26.53 7.93 -12.70
N VAL A 372 -26.95 6.86 -12.03
CA VAL A 372 -27.21 6.89 -10.58
C VAL A 372 -25.90 7.01 -9.82
N ALA A 373 -24.91 6.19 -10.15
CA ALA A 373 -23.58 6.27 -9.55
C ALA A 373 -22.91 7.64 -9.82
N ASP A 374 -23.08 8.21 -11.03
CA ASP A 374 -22.64 9.57 -11.36
C ASP A 374 -23.25 10.61 -10.43
N THR A 375 -24.56 10.51 -10.18
CA THR A 375 -25.30 11.45 -9.32
C THR A 375 -24.87 11.33 -7.86
N LEU A 376 -24.72 10.11 -7.36
CA LEU A 376 -24.38 9.81 -5.97
C LEU A 376 -22.88 9.91 -5.69
N LYS A 377 -22.04 9.98 -6.74
CA LYS A 377 -20.56 9.89 -6.63
C LYS A 377 -20.09 8.61 -5.93
N SER A 378 -20.85 7.52 -6.08
CA SER A 378 -20.66 6.27 -5.33
C SER A 378 -19.81 5.23 -6.04
N ALA A 379 -19.54 5.39 -7.34
CA ALA A 379 -18.91 4.37 -8.17
C ALA A 379 -17.55 3.90 -7.63
N HIS A 380 -16.73 4.80 -7.05
CA HIS A 380 -15.47 4.40 -6.43
C HIS A 380 -15.69 3.44 -5.27
N SER A 381 -16.60 3.74 -4.35
CA SER A 381 -16.92 2.86 -3.22
C SER A 381 -17.61 1.57 -3.66
N GLU A 382 -18.42 1.61 -4.71
CA GLU A 382 -19.07 0.42 -5.27
C GLU A 382 -18.05 -0.60 -5.77
N THR A 383 -16.96 -0.16 -6.40
CA THR A 383 -15.90 -1.05 -6.87
C THR A 383 -15.05 -1.67 -5.74
N ALA A 384 -15.26 -1.29 -4.49
CA ALA A 384 -14.70 -1.99 -3.35
C ALA A 384 -15.46 -3.29 -3.01
N LEU A 385 -16.75 -3.39 -3.30
CA LEU A 385 -17.64 -4.47 -2.85
C LEU A 385 -18.26 -5.26 -4.00
N THR A 386 -18.78 -4.56 -5.01
CA THR A 386 -19.51 -5.17 -6.13
C THR A 386 -18.71 -6.25 -6.88
N PRO A 387 -17.38 -6.10 -7.10
CA PRO A 387 -16.59 -7.09 -7.84
C PRO A 387 -16.19 -8.32 -7.03
N VAL A 388 -16.50 -8.42 -5.76
CA VAL A 388 -16.06 -9.56 -4.93
C VAL A 388 -16.43 -10.91 -5.54
N PRO A 389 -17.65 -11.13 -6.09
CA PRO A 389 -17.97 -12.37 -6.78
C PRO A 389 -17.09 -12.67 -8.00
N ASP A 390 -16.75 -11.65 -8.80
CA ASP A 390 -15.87 -11.79 -9.96
C ASP A 390 -14.44 -12.14 -9.54
N ILE A 391 -13.95 -11.52 -8.46
CA ILE A 391 -12.65 -11.81 -7.87
C ILE A 391 -12.60 -13.26 -7.38
N VAL A 392 -13.64 -13.72 -6.65
CA VAL A 392 -13.74 -15.11 -6.20
C VAL A 392 -13.76 -16.07 -7.39
N ALA A 393 -14.55 -15.79 -8.43
CA ALA A 393 -14.64 -16.63 -9.61
C ALA A 393 -13.29 -16.71 -10.35
N PHE A 394 -12.57 -15.59 -10.44
CA PHE A 394 -11.24 -15.52 -11.04
C PHE A 394 -10.22 -16.34 -10.23
N PHE A 395 -10.15 -16.15 -8.92
CA PHE A 395 -9.20 -16.90 -8.08
C PHE A 395 -9.48 -18.40 -8.07
N LYS A 396 -10.75 -18.83 -8.14
CA LYS A 396 -11.09 -20.25 -8.32
C LYS A 396 -10.44 -20.86 -9.55
N GLN A 397 -10.37 -20.13 -10.66
CA GLN A 397 -9.76 -20.62 -11.90
C GLN A 397 -8.24 -20.71 -11.77
N GLU A 398 -7.61 -19.81 -11.02
CA GLU A 398 -6.15 -19.70 -10.91
C GLU A 398 -5.56 -20.58 -9.77
N PHE A 399 -6.40 -21.06 -8.84
CA PHE A 399 -5.98 -22.00 -7.78
C PHE A 399 -6.10 -23.48 -8.19
N HIS A 400 -6.70 -23.76 -9.33
CA HIS A 400 -6.83 -25.10 -9.91
C HIS A 400 -5.83 -25.32 -11.04
#